data_e7aded8d206be46ebc6dfd3a44466755
#
_entry.id   e7aded8d206be46ebc6dfd3a44466755
#
_cell.length_a   1.000
_cell.length_b   1.000
_cell.length_c   1.000
_cell.angle_alpha   90.00
_cell.angle_beta   90.00
_cell.angle_gamma   90.00
#
_symmetry.space_group_name_H-M   'P 1'
#
loop_
_entity.id
_entity.type
_entity.pdbx_description
1 polymer ?
#
loop_
_entity_poly.entity_id
_entity_poly.type
_entity_poly.pdbx_seq_one_letter_code
_entity_poly.pdbx_strand_id
1 'polypeptide(L)'
;MSDYSVLAFKKAFALQSLPGIRLFAFRVRPMKRSMDTLSFSNSFAELPQAFYSRVAPTPFETGAQLIHFNSQAAELLGLDPSVQHDPRFVETFSGQRLPTGADPIAMLYAGHQFGHYVPQLGDGRAILLGEITNARGEKWEMQLKGSGQTPYSRGSDGRAVLRSSIREYLCSEAMHGLGIPTTRGLCLIGSADEVHRERVETGAMLTRLAPSHVRFGSFEVFYYRDQHEQVRTLTDYVIAQHYPELADQPDRHLRFLQTVIERTARLLAQWQAVGFAHGVMNTDNMSILGLTLDYGPYGFMEAYDPGFICNHSDHHGRYAFDQQPQIGLFNLSCLAQALLPLLEIEATRAALGSYQPHFTKHYQQLMAQKLGFTQADGEVVHLLGELLGLMQASRADYTLLFRALSEVSHDSNEDTPALRDRFVDRERFDRWLDSYRALLRASARDDAARRPAMLAANPKYILRNYLAQLAIEKAEQGDYAEIEQLLTVLRAPFDEHPQLAHYAEPPPAWADNIQVSCSS
;
A
#
# COMPACT_ATOMS: atom_id res chain seq x y z
N MET A 1 -2.56 26.80 21.47
CA MET A 1 -2.08 26.34 22.76
C MET A 1 -1.43 24.98 22.50
N SER A 2 -0.22 24.82 22.55
CA SER A 2 1.06 25.52 22.84
C SER A 2 1.93 24.63 23.69
N ASP A 3 3.18 24.57 23.38
CA ASP A 3 4.32 24.52 24.28
C ASP A 3 4.64 23.31 25.17
N TYR A 4 3.97 22.19 25.15
CA TYR A 4 4.40 21.04 25.96
C TYR A 4 5.27 19.99 25.23
N SER A 5 5.29 19.95 23.91
CA SER A 5 6.09 19.00 23.13
C SER A 5 7.54 19.44 22.89
N VAL A 6 7.84 20.74 22.99
CA VAL A 6 9.19 21.29 22.75
C VAL A 6 10.04 21.30 24.04
N LEU A 7 9.41 21.27 25.21
CA LEU A 7 10.13 21.27 26.50
C LEU A 7 10.71 19.89 26.88
N ALA A 8 10.13 18.81 26.40
CA ALA A 8 10.63 17.47 26.65
C ALA A 8 11.92 17.17 25.88
N PHE A 9 12.08 17.74 24.69
CA PHE A 9 13.28 17.54 23.87
C PHE A 9 14.47 18.41 24.31
N LYS A 10 14.23 19.57 24.92
CA LYS A 10 15.30 20.45 25.42
C LYS A 10 15.85 20.07 26.80
N LYS A 11 15.13 19.28 27.61
CA LYS A 11 15.63 18.78 28.90
C LYS A 11 16.55 17.56 28.77
N ALA A 12 16.57 16.87 27.63
CA ALA A 12 17.50 15.76 27.41
C ALA A 12 18.92 16.19 27.01
N PHE A 13 19.12 17.48 26.66
CA PHE A 13 20.43 17.97 26.22
C PHE A 13 21.20 18.82 27.23
N ALA A 14 20.63 19.07 28.43
CA ALA A 14 21.22 19.95 29.44
C ALA A 14 21.91 19.20 30.59
N LEU A 15 22.13 17.88 30.48
CA LEU A 15 22.82 17.06 31.52
C LEU A 15 24.15 16.47 31.04
N GLN A 16 24.85 17.18 30.14
CA GLN A 16 26.22 16.81 29.75
C GLN A 16 27.23 17.84 30.29
N SER A 17 27.48 17.85 31.61
CA SER A 17 28.74 18.35 32.13
C SER A 17 28.89 18.04 33.64
N LEU A 18 29.10 16.77 33.97
CA LEU A 18 29.76 16.38 35.21
C LEU A 18 30.75 15.24 34.88
N PRO A 19 32.06 15.39 35.10
CA PRO A 19 33.03 14.35 34.81
C PRO A 19 32.96 13.29 35.90
N GLY A 20 32.62 12.08 35.56
CA GLY A 20 32.85 10.91 36.43
C GLY A 20 31.73 9.88 36.58
N ILE A 21 30.54 10.08 36.06
CA ILE A 21 29.48 9.05 36.10
C ILE A 21 29.22 8.53 34.69
N ARG A 22 29.82 7.39 34.36
CA ARG A 22 29.35 6.57 33.21
C ARG A 22 27.98 6.00 33.55
N LEU A 23 26.91 6.68 33.22
CA LEU A 23 25.59 6.08 33.11
C LEU A 23 25.65 5.04 31.97
N PHE A 24 25.83 3.78 32.35
CA PHE A 24 25.51 2.66 31.48
C PHE A 24 24.00 2.74 31.26
N ALA A 25 23.59 3.43 30.19
CA ALA A 25 22.27 3.24 29.63
C ALA A 25 22.24 1.78 29.14
N PHE A 26 21.78 0.88 29.99
CA PHE A 26 21.33 -0.44 29.53
C PHE A 26 20.19 -0.16 28.54
N ARG A 27 20.53 -0.13 27.26
CA ARG A 27 19.52 -0.37 26.22
C ARG A 27 19.06 -1.81 26.44
N VAL A 28 18.03 -1.98 27.26
CA VAL A 28 17.28 -3.22 27.29
C VAL A 28 16.81 -3.41 25.85
N ARG A 29 17.47 -4.28 25.09
CA ARG A 29 16.92 -4.74 23.83
C ARG A 29 15.58 -5.36 24.17
N PRO A 30 14.46 -4.90 23.58
CA PRO A 30 13.18 -5.54 23.83
C PRO A 30 13.35 -7.03 23.54
N MET A 31 12.89 -7.88 24.47
CA MET A 31 12.94 -9.33 24.27
C MET A 31 12.18 -9.65 22.99
N LYS A 32 12.86 -10.29 22.05
CA LYS A 32 12.22 -10.76 20.83
C LYS A 32 11.29 -11.92 21.18
N ARG A 33 10.12 -11.95 20.53
CA ARG A 33 9.12 -12.99 20.74
C ARG A 33 9.51 -14.27 19.99
N SER A 34 9.33 -15.41 20.65
CA SER A 34 9.34 -16.74 20.04
C SER A 34 7.91 -17.20 19.75
N MET A 35 7.75 -18.38 19.15
CA MET A 35 6.42 -19.00 18.97
C MET A 35 5.74 -19.31 20.32
N ASP A 36 6.50 -19.52 21.40
CA ASP A 36 5.93 -19.74 22.75
C ASP A 36 5.37 -18.47 23.39
N THR A 37 5.95 -17.32 23.05
CA THR A 37 5.55 -16.03 23.62
C THR A 37 4.65 -15.21 22.67
N LEU A 38 4.32 -15.77 21.51
CA LEU A 38 3.38 -15.19 20.57
C LEU A 38 1.97 -15.34 21.10
N SER A 39 1.36 -14.25 21.52
CA SER A 39 0.00 -14.21 22.07
C SER A 39 -0.83 -13.17 21.35
N PHE A 40 -2.05 -13.55 21.02
CA PHE A 40 -3.01 -12.73 20.32
C PHE A 40 -4.07 -12.19 21.26
N SER A 41 -4.66 -11.08 20.88
CA SER A 41 -5.98 -10.58 21.27
C SER A 41 -6.79 -10.33 19.99
N ASN A 42 -8.09 -10.09 20.12
CA ASN A 42 -8.91 -9.72 18.96
C ASN A 42 -9.99 -8.73 19.39
N SER A 43 -9.65 -7.44 19.41
CA SER A 43 -10.57 -6.38 19.82
C SER A 43 -11.76 -6.23 18.86
N PHE A 44 -11.59 -6.59 17.57
CA PHE A 44 -12.71 -6.61 16.63
C PHE A 44 -13.74 -7.71 16.97
N ALA A 45 -13.29 -8.84 17.49
CA ALA A 45 -14.16 -9.93 17.92
C ALA A 45 -14.93 -9.63 19.23
N GLU A 46 -14.62 -8.53 19.92
CA GLU A 46 -15.39 -8.00 21.05
C GLU A 46 -16.63 -7.21 20.59
N LEU A 47 -16.68 -6.78 19.32
CA LEU A 47 -17.86 -6.16 18.73
C LEU A 47 -19.03 -7.15 18.66
N PRO A 48 -20.29 -6.68 18.53
CA PRO A 48 -21.44 -7.54 18.31
C PRO A 48 -21.24 -8.51 17.13
N GLN A 49 -21.77 -9.72 17.25
CA GLN A 49 -21.60 -10.78 16.24
C GLN A 49 -22.11 -10.42 14.83
N ALA A 50 -22.86 -9.32 14.69
CA ALA A 50 -23.29 -8.80 13.39
C ALA A 50 -22.13 -8.37 12.48
N PHE A 51 -20.94 -8.09 13.04
CA PHE A 51 -19.78 -7.56 12.29
C PHE A 51 -18.92 -8.65 11.65
N TYR A 52 -19.03 -9.90 12.10
CA TYR A 52 -18.15 -10.99 11.68
C TYR A 52 -18.81 -12.36 11.88
N SER A 53 -18.16 -13.38 11.34
CA SER A 53 -18.43 -14.79 11.66
C SER A 53 -17.17 -15.42 12.22
N ARG A 54 -17.26 -16.14 13.34
CA ARG A 54 -16.17 -16.97 13.85
C ARG A 54 -15.99 -18.17 12.95
N VAL A 55 -14.78 -18.37 12.44
CA VAL A 55 -14.44 -19.47 11.55
C VAL A 55 -12.96 -19.78 11.66
N ALA A 56 -12.63 -21.04 11.88
CA ALA A 56 -11.23 -21.49 11.90
C ALA A 56 -10.67 -21.60 10.49
N PRO A 57 -9.37 -21.32 10.29
CA PRO A 57 -8.71 -21.61 9.03
C PRO A 57 -8.82 -23.09 8.67
N THR A 58 -8.97 -23.38 7.38
CA THR A 58 -8.89 -24.74 6.85
C THR A 58 -7.45 -25.01 6.42
N PRO A 59 -6.75 -25.97 7.04
CA PRO A 59 -5.37 -26.32 6.66
C PRO A 59 -5.30 -26.82 5.22
N PHE A 60 -4.07 -26.89 4.69
CA PHE A 60 -3.81 -27.63 3.47
C PHE A 60 -3.87 -29.14 3.73
N GLU A 61 -4.32 -29.91 2.74
CA GLU A 61 -4.41 -31.38 2.82
C GLU A 61 -3.04 -32.03 2.61
N THR A 62 -2.27 -31.50 1.65
CA THR A 62 -0.88 -31.89 1.42
C THR A 62 0.05 -30.96 2.21
N GLY A 63 1.21 -31.46 2.60
CA GLY A 63 2.11 -30.73 3.50
C GLY A 63 2.37 -29.28 3.10
N ALA A 64 2.34 -28.39 4.09
CA ALA A 64 2.65 -26.97 3.93
C ALA A 64 4.16 -26.71 4.06
N GLN A 65 4.68 -25.77 3.29
CA GLN A 65 6.08 -25.35 3.36
C GLN A 65 6.21 -23.82 3.37
N LEU A 66 7.21 -23.32 4.08
CA LEU A 66 7.57 -21.91 4.05
C LEU A 66 8.24 -21.58 2.72
N ILE A 67 7.63 -20.72 1.92
CA ILE A 67 8.20 -20.19 0.68
C ILE A 67 9.10 -19.00 0.96
N HIS A 68 8.59 -18.06 1.76
CA HIS A 68 9.37 -16.88 2.13
C HIS A 68 8.94 -16.31 3.48
N PHE A 69 9.91 -15.75 4.22
CA PHE A 69 9.72 -15.06 5.49
C PHE A 69 10.24 -13.63 5.43
N ASN A 70 9.41 -12.67 5.84
CA ASN A 70 9.76 -11.26 5.86
C ASN A 70 10.27 -10.84 7.25
N SER A 71 11.57 -10.79 7.44
CA SER A 71 12.19 -10.38 8.70
C SER A 71 11.85 -8.94 9.10
N GLN A 72 11.71 -8.02 8.15
CA GLN A 72 11.34 -6.62 8.44
C GLN A 72 9.88 -6.51 8.92
N ALA A 73 8.96 -7.28 8.33
CA ALA A 73 7.58 -7.34 8.81
C ALA A 73 7.49 -8.03 10.18
N ALA A 74 8.32 -9.04 10.43
CA ALA A 74 8.41 -9.69 11.73
C ALA A 74 8.88 -8.74 12.86
N GLU A 75 9.75 -7.78 12.54
CA GLU A 75 10.19 -6.75 13.50
C GLU A 75 9.04 -5.86 14.00
N LEU A 76 8.01 -5.61 13.16
CA LEU A 76 6.81 -4.87 13.57
C LEU A 76 6.09 -5.56 14.73
N LEU A 77 6.14 -6.89 14.78
CA LEU A 77 5.53 -7.72 15.81
C LEU A 77 6.47 -8.00 16.98
N GLY A 78 7.73 -7.62 16.86
CA GLY A 78 8.80 -7.98 17.79
C GLY A 78 9.16 -9.47 17.75
N LEU A 79 8.92 -10.17 16.63
CA LEU A 79 9.30 -11.56 16.42
C LEU A 79 10.80 -11.71 16.24
N ASP A 80 11.36 -12.78 16.80
CA ASP A 80 12.73 -13.19 16.49
C ASP A 80 12.77 -13.83 15.08
N PRO A 81 13.70 -13.43 14.21
CA PRO A 81 13.80 -14.04 12.87
C PRO A 81 14.01 -15.55 12.87
N SER A 82 14.53 -16.13 13.97
CA SER A 82 14.70 -17.59 14.07
C SER A 82 13.40 -18.36 14.16
N VAL A 83 12.25 -17.69 14.42
CA VAL A 83 10.91 -18.34 14.44
C VAL A 83 10.58 -19.05 13.13
N GLN A 84 11.15 -18.59 11.99
CA GLN A 84 10.96 -19.23 10.69
C GLN A 84 11.46 -20.67 10.62
N HIS A 85 12.37 -21.06 11.52
CA HIS A 85 12.91 -22.43 11.62
C HIS A 85 12.17 -23.29 12.64
N ASP A 86 11.22 -22.72 13.39
CA ASP A 86 10.35 -23.47 14.30
C ASP A 86 9.23 -24.12 13.50
N PRO A 87 9.04 -25.44 13.54
CA PRO A 87 7.95 -26.12 12.81
C PRO A 87 6.57 -25.53 13.10
N ARG A 88 6.35 -25.01 14.32
CA ARG A 88 5.11 -24.38 14.73
C ARG A 88 4.80 -23.10 13.96
N PHE A 89 5.82 -22.47 13.34
CA PHE A 89 5.62 -21.31 12.49
C PHE A 89 4.80 -21.70 11.24
N VAL A 90 5.25 -22.74 10.52
CA VAL A 90 4.52 -23.26 9.36
C VAL A 90 3.14 -23.77 9.75
N GLU A 91 3.03 -24.55 10.85
CA GLU A 91 1.75 -25.03 11.38
C GLU A 91 0.76 -23.88 11.65
N THR A 92 1.24 -22.78 12.24
CA THR A 92 0.40 -21.61 12.57
C THR A 92 -0.07 -20.88 11.32
N PHE A 93 0.85 -20.56 10.41
CA PHE A 93 0.56 -19.73 9.25
C PHE A 93 0.06 -20.49 8.03
N SER A 94 -0.05 -21.83 8.13
CA SER A 94 -0.81 -22.70 7.22
C SER A 94 -2.21 -23.04 7.74
N GLY A 95 -2.61 -22.52 8.91
CA GLY A 95 -3.93 -22.77 9.50
C GLY A 95 -4.07 -24.11 10.24
N GLN A 96 -3.00 -24.90 10.36
CA GLN A 96 -3.02 -26.21 11.05
C GLN A 96 -3.13 -26.04 12.58
N ARG A 97 -2.60 -24.93 13.11
CA ARG A 97 -2.55 -24.67 14.54
C ARG A 97 -2.96 -23.22 14.82
N LEU A 98 -3.87 -23.05 15.76
CA LEU A 98 -4.19 -21.73 16.29
C LEU A 98 -3.19 -21.33 17.37
N PRO A 99 -2.60 -20.13 17.27
CA PRO A 99 -1.72 -19.60 18.31
C PRO A 99 -2.54 -19.22 19.56
N THR A 100 -1.84 -19.07 20.68
CA THR A 100 -2.44 -18.70 21.98
C THR A 100 -3.17 -17.35 21.86
N GLY A 101 -4.42 -17.30 22.33
CA GLY A 101 -5.23 -16.09 22.37
C GLY A 101 -5.86 -15.71 21.02
N ALA A 102 -5.64 -16.47 19.94
CA ALA A 102 -6.33 -16.24 18.67
C ALA A 102 -7.83 -16.49 18.79
N ASP A 103 -8.63 -15.57 18.24
CA ASP A 103 -10.09 -15.71 18.06
C ASP A 103 -10.40 -15.46 16.57
N PRO A 104 -10.30 -16.51 15.73
CA PRO A 104 -10.34 -16.34 14.29
C PRO A 104 -11.72 -15.94 13.78
N ILE A 105 -11.76 -14.88 12.97
CA ILE A 105 -12.98 -14.34 12.40
C ILE A 105 -12.84 -14.03 10.91
N ALA A 106 -13.95 -14.10 10.18
CA ALA A 106 -14.13 -13.50 8.87
C ALA A 106 -15.00 -12.23 9.03
N MET A 107 -14.51 -11.09 8.56
CA MET A 107 -15.21 -9.81 8.68
C MET A 107 -16.31 -9.68 7.64
N LEU A 108 -17.44 -9.09 8.03
CA LEU A 108 -18.54 -8.77 7.13
C LEU A 108 -18.37 -7.36 6.56
N TYR A 109 -18.56 -7.21 5.26
CA TYR A 109 -18.68 -5.94 4.56
C TYR A 109 -19.54 -6.08 3.30
N ALA A 110 -19.99 -4.98 2.75
CA ALA A 110 -20.57 -4.84 1.42
C ALA A 110 -19.59 -4.07 0.53
N GLY A 111 -20.03 -3.58 -0.61
CA GLY A 111 -19.23 -2.66 -1.40
C GLY A 111 -19.84 -2.32 -2.74
N HIS A 112 -19.43 -1.17 -3.28
CA HIS A 112 -19.70 -0.78 -4.66
C HIS A 112 -18.59 -1.35 -5.56
N GLN A 113 -18.90 -2.44 -6.27
CA GLN A 113 -18.00 -3.08 -7.24
C GLN A 113 -18.36 -2.60 -8.64
N PHE A 114 -17.38 -2.03 -9.36
CA PHE A 114 -17.60 -1.36 -10.65
C PHE A 114 -18.77 -0.35 -10.63
N GLY A 115 -18.99 0.31 -9.48
CA GLY A 115 -20.05 1.28 -9.27
C GLY A 115 -21.42 0.70 -8.89
N HIS A 116 -21.56 -0.62 -8.82
CA HIS A 116 -22.79 -1.30 -8.42
C HIS A 116 -22.68 -1.82 -6.98
N TYR A 117 -23.69 -1.54 -6.17
CA TYR A 117 -23.73 -2.02 -4.80
C TYR A 117 -23.95 -3.52 -4.72
N VAL A 118 -23.05 -4.22 -4.02
CA VAL A 118 -23.14 -5.66 -3.71
C VAL A 118 -23.42 -5.80 -2.22
N PRO A 119 -24.62 -6.27 -1.80
CA PRO A 119 -25.11 -6.14 -0.43
C PRO A 119 -24.41 -7.04 0.58
N GLN A 120 -23.70 -8.06 0.11
CA GLN A 120 -22.93 -8.96 0.97
C GLN A 120 -21.68 -9.45 0.25
N LEU A 121 -20.58 -9.02 0.78
CA LEU A 121 -19.23 -9.49 0.49
C LEU A 121 -18.66 -10.08 1.80
N GLY A 122 -17.52 -9.65 2.22
CA GLY A 122 -16.86 -10.12 3.42
C GLY A 122 -15.57 -10.87 3.08
N ASP A 123 -14.87 -11.30 4.11
CA ASP A 123 -13.63 -12.05 3.99
C ASP A 123 -13.91 -13.47 3.46
N GLY A 124 -14.14 -13.58 2.15
CA GLY A 124 -14.53 -14.85 1.49
C GLY A 124 -13.41 -15.86 1.34
N ARG A 125 -12.16 -15.44 1.54
CA ARG A 125 -10.96 -16.30 1.49
C ARG A 125 -9.87 -15.84 2.46
N ALA A 126 -10.23 -15.04 3.45
CA ALA A 126 -9.30 -14.53 4.44
C ALA A 126 -9.89 -14.66 5.84
N ILE A 127 -9.04 -14.90 6.82
CA ILE A 127 -9.43 -15.06 8.23
C ILE A 127 -8.47 -14.25 9.08
N LEU A 128 -9.02 -13.32 9.86
CA LEU A 128 -8.30 -12.56 10.86
C LEU A 128 -8.08 -13.43 12.09
N LEU A 129 -6.82 -13.75 12.40
CA LEU A 129 -6.45 -14.52 13.61
C LEU A 129 -6.61 -13.69 14.89
N GLY A 130 -6.45 -12.39 14.77
CA GLY A 130 -6.43 -11.41 15.85
C GLY A 130 -5.35 -10.37 15.65
N GLU A 131 -4.97 -9.72 16.72
CA GLU A 131 -3.97 -8.65 16.75
C GLU A 131 -2.85 -8.93 17.76
N ILE A 132 -1.68 -8.38 17.48
CA ILE A 132 -0.52 -8.41 18.39
C ILE A 132 -0.16 -6.97 18.73
N THR A 133 -0.06 -6.66 20.02
CA THR A 133 0.49 -5.38 20.48
C THR A 133 1.99 -5.51 20.63
N ASN A 134 2.78 -4.69 19.90
CA ASN A 134 4.23 -4.72 20.00
C ASN A 134 4.75 -3.94 21.23
N ALA A 135 6.07 -3.92 21.41
CA ALA A 135 6.71 -3.23 22.55
C ALA A 135 6.55 -1.70 22.55
N ARG A 136 6.09 -1.12 21.42
CA ARG A 136 5.78 0.31 21.28
C ARG A 136 4.31 0.62 21.58
N GLY A 137 3.51 -0.40 21.90
CA GLY A 137 2.06 -0.26 22.08
C GLY A 137 1.28 -0.21 20.76
N GLU A 138 1.93 -0.45 19.63
CA GLU A 138 1.27 -0.49 18.32
C GLU A 138 0.58 -1.85 18.11
N LYS A 139 -0.67 -1.82 17.67
CA LYS A 139 -1.46 -3.01 17.36
C LYS A 139 -1.33 -3.35 15.88
N TRP A 140 -1.13 -4.63 15.60
CA TRP A 140 -1.03 -5.18 14.27
C TRP A 140 -1.96 -6.38 14.13
N GLU A 141 -3.00 -6.22 13.33
CA GLU A 141 -3.88 -7.29 12.91
C GLU A 141 -3.13 -8.26 12.01
N MET A 142 -3.42 -9.56 12.17
CA MET A 142 -2.82 -10.63 11.39
C MET A 142 -3.90 -11.44 10.70
N GLN A 143 -3.92 -11.39 9.38
CA GLN A 143 -4.93 -12.03 8.55
C GLN A 143 -4.30 -13.07 7.62
N LEU A 144 -4.85 -14.29 7.59
CA LEU A 144 -4.46 -15.35 6.65
C LEU A 144 -5.32 -15.26 5.39
N LYS A 145 -4.72 -14.93 4.24
CA LYS A 145 -5.39 -14.98 2.93
C LYS A 145 -5.15 -16.32 2.26
N GLY A 146 -6.20 -16.94 1.77
CA GLY A 146 -6.17 -18.30 1.20
C GLY A 146 -6.51 -19.38 2.22
N SER A 147 -7.05 -19.01 3.36
CA SER A 147 -7.27 -19.86 4.55
C SER A 147 -8.51 -20.75 4.49
N GLY A 148 -9.11 -20.92 3.32
CA GLY A 148 -10.28 -21.78 3.10
C GLY A 148 -11.60 -21.03 3.13
N GLN A 149 -12.69 -21.80 3.08
CA GLN A 149 -14.04 -21.26 3.00
C GLN A 149 -14.46 -20.55 4.29
N THR A 150 -15.20 -19.47 4.10
CA THR A 150 -15.89 -18.73 5.14
C THR A 150 -17.37 -18.58 4.77
N PRO A 151 -18.25 -18.12 5.66
CA PRO A 151 -19.63 -17.81 5.32
C PRO A 151 -19.79 -16.78 4.18
N TYR A 152 -18.72 -16.09 3.81
CA TYR A 152 -18.71 -15.04 2.79
C TYR A 152 -18.04 -15.46 1.47
N SER A 153 -17.70 -16.74 1.31
CA SER A 153 -16.97 -17.24 0.12
C SER A 153 -17.83 -17.29 -1.16
N ARG A 154 -19.14 -17.09 -1.05
CA ARG A 154 -20.08 -17.05 -2.21
C ARG A 154 -19.93 -18.26 -3.14
N GLY A 155 -19.72 -19.45 -2.56
CA GLY A 155 -19.56 -20.71 -3.29
C GLY A 155 -18.14 -20.99 -3.81
N SER A 156 -17.18 -20.10 -3.56
CA SER A 156 -15.76 -20.36 -3.89
C SER A 156 -15.08 -21.24 -2.84
N ASP A 157 -13.92 -21.81 -3.18
CA ASP A 157 -13.11 -22.67 -2.31
C ASP A 157 -12.42 -21.94 -1.15
N GLY A 158 -12.40 -20.61 -1.19
CA GLY A 158 -11.71 -19.79 -0.19
C GLY A 158 -10.18 -19.89 -0.23
N ARG A 159 -9.61 -20.50 -1.25
CA ARG A 159 -8.16 -20.63 -1.42
C ARG A 159 -7.57 -19.46 -2.19
N ALA A 160 -6.29 -19.24 -2.01
CA ALA A 160 -5.44 -18.41 -2.85
C ALA A 160 -4.43 -19.32 -3.56
N VAL A 161 -3.97 -18.88 -4.74
CA VAL A 161 -2.95 -19.60 -5.52
C VAL A 161 -1.59 -18.94 -5.32
N LEU A 162 -0.52 -19.71 -5.58
CA LEU A 162 0.86 -19.25 -5.40
C LEU A 162 1.13 -17.98 -6.20
N ARG A 163 0.73 -17.92 -7.45
CA ARG A 163 0.88 -16.78 -8.35
C ARG A 163 0.34 -15.48 -7.77
N SER A 164 -0.94 -15.47 -7.39
CA SER A 164 -1.58 -14.26 -6.85
C SER A 164 -1.02 -13.87 -5.48
N SER A 165 -0.60 -14.84 -4.69
CA SER A 165 0.00 -14.60 -3.37
C SER A 165 1.39 -13.99 -3.48
N ILE A 166 2.23 -14.42 -4.44
CA ILE A 166 3.53 -13.80 -4.74
C ILE A 166 3.33 -12.36 -5.23
N ARG A 167 2.38 -12.12 -6.14
CA ARG A 167 2.10 -10.76 -6.64
C ARG A 167 1.75 -9.80 -5.51
N GLU A 168 0.83 -10.20 -4.64
CA GLU A 168 0.44 -9.36 -3.51
C GLU A 168 1.58 -9.16 -2.50
N TYR A 169 2.31 -10.22 -2.18
CA TYR A 169 3.45 -10.18 -1.26
C TYR A 169 4.54 -9.20 -1.72
N LEU A 170 4.95 -9.30 -2.98
CA LEU A 170 5.96 -8.41 -3.57
C LEU A 170 5.45 -6.97 -3.65
N CYS A 171 4.19 -6.76 -4.07
CA CYS A 171 3.66 -5.41 -4.23
C CYS A 171 3.47 -4.69 -2.90
N SER A 172 3.00 -5.38 -1.86
CA SER A 172 2.86 -4.78 -0.53
C SER A 172 4.20 -4.26 0.00
N GLU A 173 5.29 -5.01 -0.21
CA GLU A 173 6.63 -4.60 0.19
C GLU A 173 7.22 -3.53 -0.73
N ALA A 174 6.92 -3.57 -2.04
CA ALA A 174 7.29 -2.50 -2.98
C ALA A 174 6.66 -1.17 -2.59
N MET A 175 5.37 -1.15 -2.29
CA MET A 175 4.67 0.05 -1.83
C MET A 175 5.22 0.56 -0.51
N HIS A 176 5.54 -0.34 0.43
CA HIS A 176 6.21 0.03 1.67
C HIS A 176 7.58 0.67 1.42
N GLY A 177 8.41 0.09 0.54
CA GLY A 177 9.72 0.64 0.16
C GLY A 177 9.62 2.02 -0.50
N LEU A 178 8.56 2.27 -1.26
CA LEU A 178 8.23 3.58 -1.85
C LEU A 178 7.70 4.60 -0.80
N GLY A 179 7.50 4.19 0.46
CA GLY A 179 6.95 5.06 1.52
C GLY A 179 5.43 5.28 1.39
N ILE A 180 4.73 4.42 0.66
CA ILE A 180 3.29 4.48 0.45
C ILE A 180 2.59 3.60 1.50
N PRO A 181 1.61 4.13 2.27
CA PRO A 181 0.87 3.36 3.26
C PRO A 181 0.22 2.11 2.66
N THR A 182 0.47 0.95 3.28
CA THR A 182 0.06 -0.35 2.73
C THR A 182 -0.05 -1.42 3.82
N THR A 183 -0.78 -2.49 3.54
CA THR A 183 -0.64 -3.75 4.29
C THR A 183 0.75 -4.33 4.06
N ARG A 184 1.25 -5.16 5.00
CA ARG A 184 2.55 -5.81 4.91
C ARG A 184 2.38 -7.33 4.80
N GLY A 185 3.30 -8.01 4.14
CA GLY A 185 3.34 -9.47 4.12
C GLY A 185 4.35 -10.00 5.14
N LEU A 186 3.92 -10.88 6.07
CA LEU A 186 4.81 -11.53 7.02
C LEU A 186 5.50 -12.75 6.42
N CYS A 187 4.72 -13.63 5.85
CA CYS A 187 5.23 -14.85 5.22
C CYS A 187 4.29 -15.35 4.13
N LEU A 188 4.87 -16.18 3.28
CA LEU A 188 4.19 -16.91 2.22
C LEU A 188 4.37 -18.40 2.47
N ILE A 189 3.27 -19.12 2.67
CA ILE A 189 3.23 -20.57 2.83
C ILE A 189 2.64 -21.16 1.56
N GLY A 190 3.30 -22.18 1.00
CA GLY A 190 2.83 -22.93 -0.17
C GLY A 190 2.45 -24.36 0.18
N SER A 191 1.68 -24.96 -0.69
CA SER A 191 1.25 -26.36 -0.62
C SER A 191 1.17 -26.95 -2.03
N ALA A 192 1.19 -28.27 -2.12
CA ALA A 192 0.90 -28.98 -3.36
C ALA A 192 -0.62 -29.20 -3.60
N ASP A 193 -1.47 -28.67 -2.73
CA ASP A 193 -2.92 -28.72 -2.93
C ASP A 193 -3.31 -28.07 -4.26
N GLU A 194 -4.06 -28.78 -5.07
CA GLU A 194 -4.56 -28.28 -6.34
C GLU A 194 -5.71 -27.30 -6.12
N VAL A 195 -5.61 -26.13 -6.74
CA VAL A 195 -6.64 -25.10 -6.73
C VAL A 195 -7.07 -24.83 -8.16
N HIS A 196 -8.34 -25.08 -8.44
CA HIS A 196 -8.90 -24.89 -9.78
C HIS A 196 -9.24 -23.40 -10.01
N ARG A 197 -8.59 -22.82 -11.03
CA ARG A 197 -8.84 -21.48 -11.57
C ARG A 197 -9.01 -21.57 -13.09
N GLU A 198 -8.50 -20.64 -13.87
CA GLU A 198 -8.42 -20.77 -15.33
C GLU A 198 -7.56 -22.00 -15.73
N ARG A 199 -6.61 -22.33 -14.89
CA ARG A 199 -5.79 -23.56 -14.93
C ARG A 199 -5.75 -24.16 -13.53
N VAL A 200 -5.25 -25.39 -13.41
CA VAL A 200 -4.93 -25.98 -12.11
C VAL A 200 -3.62 -25.34 -11.62
N GLU A 201 -3.65 -24.78 -10.41
CA GLU A 201 -2.53 -24.09 -9.77
C GLU A 201 -2.33 -24.65 -8.35
N THR A 202 -1.19 -24.37 -7.75
CA THR A 202 -0.89 -24.79 -6.37
C THR A 202 -1.43 -23.77 -5.37
N GLY A 203 -1.90 -24.28 -4.23
CA GLY A 203 -2.43 -23.48 -3.12
C GLY A 203 -1.32 -22.70 -2.40
N ALA A 204 -1.64 -21.48 -1.98
CA ALA A 204 -0.77 -20.69 -1.10
C ALA A 204 -1.58 -19.94 -0.04
N MET A 205 -0.91 -19.58 1.05
CA MET A 205 -1.47 -18.78 2.13
C MET A 205 -0.53 -17.63 2.44
N LEU A 206 -1.03 -16.41 2.30
CA LEU A 206 -0.31 -15.19 2.61
C LEU A 206 -0.75 -14.66 3.97
N THR A 207 0.21 -14.45 4.88
CA THR A 207 -0.05 -13.75 6.14
C THR A 207 0.12 -12.25 5.94
N ARG A 208 -1.00 -11.53 6.01
CA ARG A 208 -1.07 -10.06 5.94
C ARG A 208 -0.98 -9.45 7.34
N LEU A 209 -0.33 -8.30 7.43
CA LEU A 209 -0.29 -7.45 8.61
C LEU A 209 -0.84 -6.07 8.26
N ALA A 210 -1.69 -5.54 9.10
CA ALA A 210 -2.15 -4.15 9.04
C ALA A 210 -2.50 -3.65 10.44
N PRO A 211 -2.49 -2.34 10.70
CA PRO A 211 -3.10 -1.81 11.93
C PRO A 211 -4.61 -2.10 11.99
N SER A 212 -5.29 -2.14 10.84
CA SER A 212 -6.68 -2.58 10.71
C SER A 212 -7.01 -3.00 9.28
N HIS A 213 -7.91 -3.99 9.14
CA HIS A 213 -8.51 -4.41 7.88
C HIS A 213 -9.93 -3.85 7.68
N VAL A 214 -10.39 -2.92 8.51
CA VAL A 214 -11.67 -2.23 8.33
C VAL A 214 -11.63 -1.39 7.05
N ARG A 215 -12.65 -1.51 6.24
CA ARG A 215 -12.78 -0.88 4.92
C ARG A 215 -14.07 -0.06 4.81
N PHE A 216 -14.23 0.74 3.78
CA PHE A 216 -15.44 1.55 3.59
C PHE A 216 -16.69 0.67 3.55
N GLY A 217 -16.62 -0.46 2.86
CA GLY A 217 -17.70 -1.43 2.79
C GLY A 217 -18.17 -2.00 4.13
N SER A 218 -17.32 -1.94 5.17
CA SER A 218 -17.70 -2.37 6.52
C SER A 218 -18.77 -1.45 7.16
N PHE A 219 -18.87 -0.19 6.71
CA PHE A 219 -19.91 0.75 7.11
C PHE A 219 -21.14 0.63 6.19
N GLU A 220 -20.91 0.49 4.88
CA GLU A 220 -21.96 0.40 3.88
C GLU A 220 -22.92 -0.75 4.16
N VAL A 221 -22.43 -1.92 4.58
CA VAL A 221 -23.26 -3.10 4.84
C VAL A 221 -24.33 -2.83 5.89
N PHE A 222 -24.02 -2.08 6.92
CA PHE A 222 -24.96 -1.75 7.98
C PHE A 222 -25.90 -0.60 7.60
N TYR A 223 -25.38 0.41 6.90
CA TYR A 223 -26.20 1.50 6.41
C TYR A 223 -27.33 1.00 5.49
N TYR A 224 -27.00 0.19 4.50
CA TYR A 224 -27.99 -0.34 3.55
C TYR A 224 -28.92 -1.43 4.13
N ARG A 225 -28.66 -1.88 5.36
CA ARG A 225 -29.53 -2.76 6.13
C ARG A 225 -30.36 -2.02 7.19
N ASP A 226 -30.35 -0.68 7.16
CA ASP A 226 -30.99 0.19 8.17
C ASP A 226 -30.50 -0.08 9.61
N GLN A 227 -29.29 -0.62 9.76
CA GLN A 227 -28.67 -0.94 11.05
C GLN A 227 -27.75 0.21 11.52
N HIS A 228 -28.35 1.40 11.73
CA HIS A 228 -27.64 2.64 12.01
C HIS A 228 -26.86 2.62 13.33
N GLU A 229 -27.32 1.83 14.31
CA GLU A 229 -26.59 1.67 15.57
C GLU A 229 -25.28 0.90 15.37
N GLN A 230 -25.25 -0.06 14.47
CA GLN A 230 -24.00 -0.76 14.08
C GLN A 230 -23.05 0.19 13.35
N VAL A 231 -23.54 1.10 12.51
CA VAL A 231 -22.69 2.17 11.92
C VAL A 231 -22.03 2.98 13.01
N ARG A 232 -22.79 3.40 14.04
CA ARG A 232 -22.26 4.13 15.19
C ARG A 232 -21.22 3.32 15.95
N THR A 233 -21.55 2.08 16.29
CA THR A 233 -20.68 1.16 17.05
C THR A 233 -19.34 0.97 16.34
N LEU A 234 -19.36 0.73 15.02
CA LEU A 234 -18.14 0.57 14.23
C LEU A 234 -17.34 1.87 14.14
N THR A 235 -18.00 3.01 13.97
CA THR A 235 -17.35 4.31 13.91
C THR A 235 -16.65 4.63 15.22
N ASP A 236 -17.35 4.46 16.36
CA ASP A 236 -16.77 4.69 17.68
C ASP A 236 -15.63 3.72 17.99
N TYR A 237 -15.74 2.44 17.59
CA TYR A 237 -14.65 1.47 17.68
C TYR A 237 -13.41 1.93 16.88
N VAL A 238 -13.58 2.29 15.61
CA VAL A 238 -12.45 2.72 14.77
C VAL A 238 -11.80 3.99 15.31
N ILE A 239 -12.61 4.95 15.80
CA ILE A 239 -12.08 6.17 16.45
C ILE A 239 -11.25 5.78 17.68
N ALA A 240 -11.79 4.96 18.58
CA ALA A 240 -11.10 4.58 19.81
C ALA A 240 -9.78 3.83 19.54
N GLN A 241 -9.74 2.97 18.53
CA GLN A 241 -8.55 2.16 18.22
C GLN A 241 -7.50 2.89 17.38
N HIS A 242 -7.91 3.76 16.44
CA HIS A 242 -7.01 4.26 15.39
C HIS A 242 -6.96 5.79 15.25
N TYR A 243 -7.86 6.50 15.96
CA TYR A 243 -7.96 7.97 15.98
C TYR A 243 -8.23 8.48 17.39
N PRO A 244 -7.45 8.00 18.40
CA PRO A 244 -7.76 8.30 19.81
C PRO A 244 -7.77 9.80 20.10
N GLU A 245 -7.09 10.63 19.31
CA GLU A 245 -7.10 12.08 19.40
C GLU A 245 -8.46 12.71 19.11
N LEU A 246 -9.36 11.98 18.48
CA LEU A 246 -10.73 12.42 18.17
C LEU A 246 -11.75 12.01 19.23
N ALA A 247 -11.43 11.03 20.09
CA ALA A 247 -12.41 10.34 20.94
C ALA A 247 -13.23 11.31 21.82
N ASP A 248 -12.58 12.32 22.39
CA ASP A 248 -13.21 13.30 23.28
C ASP A 248 -13.74 14.57 22.57
N GLN A 249 -13.66 14.62 21.23
CA GLN A 249 -14.13 15.77 20.47
C GLN A 249 -15.66 15.72 20.31
N PRO A 250 -16.38 16.83 20.50
CA PRO A 250 -17.84 16.86 20.37
C PRO A 250 -18.33 16.54 18.95
N ASP A 251 -17.51 16.84 17.93
CA ASP A 251 -17.75 16.63 16.51
C ASP A 251 -16.90 15.46 15.94
N ARG A 252 -16.55 14.47 16.79
CA ARG A 252 -15.60 13.38 16.46
C ARG A 252 -15.93 12.63 15.19
N HIS A 253 -17.21 12.36 14.91
CA HIS A 253 -17.62 11.63 13.70
C HIS A 253 -17.37 12.44 12.42
N LEU A 254 -17.60 13.77 12.44
CA LEU A 254 -17.28 14.63 11.30
C LEU A 254 -15.77 14.73 11.10
N ARG A 255 -15.01 14.93 12.17
CA ARG A 255 -13.54 14.95 12.11
C ARG A 255 -12.95 13.62 11.63
N PHE A 256 -13.57 12.53 12.03
CA PHE A 256 -13.22 11.19 11.52
C PHE A 256 -13.37 11.14 9.99
N LEU A 257 -14.54 11.52 9.44
CA LEU A 257 -14.73 11.58 7.99
C LEU A 257 -13.70 12.50 7.31
N GLN A 258 -13.47 13.69 7.85
CA GLN A 258 -12.46 14.64 7.32
C GLN A 258 -11.06 14.03 7.28
N THR A 259 -10.66 13.34 8.34
CA THR A 259 -9.35 12.68 8.42
C THR A 259 -9.24 11.52 7.42
N VAL A 260 -10.30 10.74 7.23
CA VAL A 260 -10.34 9.67 6.21
C VAL A 260 -10.24 10.26 4.80
N ILE A 261 -10.93 11.38 4.54
CA ILE A 261 -10.84 12.11 3.25
C ILE A 261 -9.40 12.55 2.98
N GLU A 262 -8.73 13.18 3.94
CA GLU A 262 -7.35 13.65 3.78
C GLU A 262 -6.38 12.49 3.57
N ARG A 263 -6.48 11.41 4.37
CA ARG A 263 -5.62 10.22 4.22
C ARG A 263 -5.81 9.55 2.86
N THR A 264 -7.06 9.43 2.39
CA THR A 264 -7.38 8.87 1.07
C THR A 264 -6.83 9.75 -0.05
N ALA A 265 -7.01 11.05 0.02
CA ALA A 265 -6.49 12.01 -0.96
C ALA A 265 -4.95 11.92 -1.06
N ARG A 266 -4.27 11.85 0.09
CA ARG A 266 -2.81 11.68 0.16
C ARG A 266 -2.37 10.34 -0.45
N LEU A 267 -3.04 9.24 -0.11
CA LEU A 267 -2.74 7.92 -0.65
C LEU A 267 -2.82 7.90 -2.18
N LEU A 268 -3.92 8.42 -2.73
CA LEU A 268 -4.13 8.44 -4.19
C LEU A 268 -3.14 9.38 -4.90
N ALA A 269 -2.75 10.49 -4.27
CA ALA A 269 -1.68 11.34 -4.78
C ALA A 269 -0.34 10.60 -4.86
N GLN A 270 -0.03 9.77 -3.86
CA GLN A 270 1.18 8.94 -3.87
C GLN A 270 1.13 7.86 -4.97
N TRP A 271 -0.01 7.19 -5.18
CA TRP A 271 -0.17 6.24 -6.29
C TRP A 271 0.07 6.90 -7.63
N GLN A 272 -0.55 8.07 -7.86
CA GLN A 272 -0.36 8.84 -9.10
C GLN A 272 1.11 9.24 -9.30
N ALA A 273 1.80 9.67 -8.24
CA ALA A 273 3.17 10.13 -8.32
C ALA A 273 4.19 9.02 -8.67
N VAL A 274 3.89 7.76 -8.40
CA VAL A 274 4.75 6.62 -8.75
C VAL A 274 4.27 5.82 -9.96
N GLY A 275 3.18 6.25 -10.61
CA GLY A 275 2.63 5.55 -11.77
C GLY A 275 1.92 4.23 -11.42
N PHE A 276 1.38 4.10 -10.21
CA PHE A 276 0.69 2.90 -9.75
C PHE A 276 -0.80 2.96 -10.07
N ALA A 277 -1.33 1.92 -10.72
CA ALA A 277 -2.74 1.67 -10.91
C ALA A 277 -3.19 0.47 -10.08
N HIS A 278 -4.17 0.68 -9.19
CA HIS A 278 -4.70 -0.38 -8.32
C HIS A 278 -5.55 -1.40 -9.08
N GLY A 279 -6.28 -0.95 -10.09
CA GLY A 279 -7.08 -1.78 -10.99
C GLY A 279 -8.42 -2.27 -10.45
N VAL A 280 -8.68 -2.20 -9.13
CA VAL A 280 -9.97 -2.60 -8.50
C VAL A 280 -10.27 -1.69 -7.31
N MET A 281 -10.61 -0.43 -7.59
CA MET A 281 -10.94 0.55 -6.57
C MET A 281 -12.42 0.48 -6.17
N ASN A 282 -12.86 -0.71 -5.75
CA ASN A 282 -14.17 -0.89 -5.12
C ASN A 282 -14.15 -0.30 -3.70
N THR A 283 -15.30 -0.01 -3.11
CA THR A 283 -15.37 0.47 -1.70
C THR A 283 -14.95 -0.59 -0.69
N ASP A 284 -15.08 -1.87 -1.05
CA ASP A 284 -14.56 -2.99 -0.28
C ASP A 284 -13.02 -3.15 -0.36
N ASN A 285 -12.35 -2.38 -1.22
CA ASN A 285 -10.89 -2.29 -1.34
C ASN A 285 -10.33 -0.94 -0.86
N MET A 286 -11.12 -0.16 -0.12
CA MET A 286 -10.69 1.13 0.43
C MET A 286 -10.54 1.03 1.95
N SER A 287 -9.31 1.19 2.43
CA SER A 287 -9.01 1.16 3.86
C SER A 287 -9.51 2.41 4.57
N ILE A 288 -10.13 2.23 5.74
CA ILE A 288 -10.53 3.33 6.62
C ILE A 288 -9.32 4.09 7.19
N LEU A 289 -8.14 3.53 7.12
CA LEU A 289 -6.88 4.14 7.57
C LEU A 289 -6.08 4.78 6.43
N GLY A 290 -6.54 4.69 5.17
CA GLY A 290 -5.80 5.16 4.00
C GLY A 290 -4.58 4.28 3.69
N LEU A 291 -4.73 2.96 3.81
CA LEU A 291 -3.73 1.97 3.40
C LEU A 291 -4.09 1.40 2.03
N THR A 292 -3.07 1.08 1.23
CA THR A 292 -3.27 0.22 0.06
C THR A 292 -3.49 -1.21 0.54
N LEU A 293 -4.56 -1.86 0.08
CA LEU A 293 -4.89 -3.23 0.45
C LEU A 293 -5.50 -3.99 -0.73
N ASP A 294 -5.52 -5.33 -0.63
CA ASP A 294 -6.12 -6.24 -1.63
C ASP A 294 -5.54 -6.10 -3.05
N TYR A 295 -4.25 -6.34 -3.16
CA TYR A 295 -3.54 -6.35 -4.44
C TYR A 295 -4.01 -7.50 -5.34
N GLY A 296 -4.84 -7.14 -6.32
CA GLY A 296 -5.30 -8.02 -7.40
C GLY A 296 -4.60 -7.68 -8.72
N PRO A 297 -5.35 -7.21 -9.74
CA PRO A 297 -4.81 -6.87 -11.05
C PRO A 297 -4.18 -5.45 -11.09
N TYR A 298 -3.32 -5.15 -10.13
CA TYR A 298 -2.57 -3.90 -10.10
C TYR A 298 -1.46 -3.87 -11.16
N GLY A 299 -0.94 -2.69 -11.45
CA GLY A 299 0.27 -2.51 -12.26
C GLY A 299 0.95 -1.18 -12.01
N PHE A 300 2.28 -1.17 -12.11
CA PHE A 300 3.04 0.05 -12.30
C PHE A 300 3.10 0.35 -13.79
N MET A 301 2.84 1.59 -14.16
CA MET A 301 2.84 2.04 -15.54
C MET A 301 4.27 2.02 -16.11
N GLU A 302 4.41 1.43 -17.28
CA GLU A 302 5.65 1.43 -18.05
C GLU A 302 5.78 2.74 -18.85
N ALA A 303 5.28 2.78 -20.05
CA ALA A 303 5.15 4.00 -20.83
C ALA A 303 4.05 4.90 -20.25
N TYR A 304 4.28 6.20 -20.16
CA TYR A 304 3.27 7.12 -19.64
C TYR A 304 2.03 7.12 -20.52
N ASP A 305 0.94 6.69 -19.94
CA ASP A 305 -0.39 6.65 -20.54
C ASP A 305 -1.44 6.98 -19.48
N PRO A 306 -2.08 8.16 -19.54
CA PRO A 306 -3.15 8.51 -18.61
C PRO A 306 -4.30 7.50 -18.60
N GLY A 307 -4.60 6.90 -19.76
CA GLY A 307 -5.66 5.89 -19.93
C GLY A 307 -5.23 4.47 -19.56
N PHE A 308 -4.08 4.26 -18.91
CA PHE A 308 -3.56 2.94 -18.57
C PHE A 308 -4.55 2.13 -17.73
N ILE A 309 -4.95 0.97 -18.24
CA ILE A 309 -5.83 0.00 -17.60
C ILE A 309 -4.99 -1.24 -17.27
N CYS A 310 -4.70 -1.48 -15.99
CA CYS A 310 -3.94 -2.65 -15.56
C CYS A 310 -4.81 -3.91 -15.38
N ASN A 311 -6.10 -3.76 -15.22
CA ASN A 311 -7.06 -4.84 -15.01
C ASN A 311 -7.74 -5.24 -16.32
N HIS A 312 -7.41 -6.40 -16.85
CA HIS A 312 -8.01 -6.89 -18.10
C HIS A 312 -9.54 -7.09 -18.01
N SER A 313 -10.10 -7.23 -16.81
CA SER A 313 -11.55 -7.30 -16.58
C SER A 313 -12.24 -5.94 -16.59
N ASP A 314 -11.50 -4.84 -16.59
CA ASP A 314 -12.05 -3.47 -16.62
C ASP A 314 -12.21 -2.97 -18.06
N HIS A 315 -13.17 -3.54 -18.79
CA HIS A 315 -13.38 -3.24 -20.20
C HIS A 315 -13.76 -1.78 -20.51
N HIS A 316 -14.20 -1.03 -19.50
CA HIS A 316 -14.63 0.36 -19.66
C HIS A 316 -13.66 1.38 -19.09
N GLY A 317 -12.52 0.93 -18.54
CA GLY A 317 -11.52 1.81 -17.95
C GLY A 317 -11.99 2.57 -16.70
N ARG A 318 -12.97 2.02 -15.97
CA ARG A 318 -13.46 2.67 -14.76
C ARG A 318 -12.33 2.95 -13.76
N TYR A 319 -11.36 2.04 -13.67
CA TYR A 319 -10.20 2.13 -12.79
C TYR A 319 -8.91 2.45 -13.55
N ALA A 320 -9.01 3.09 -14.72
CA ALA A 320 -7.86 3.60 -15.44
C ALA A 320 -7.05 4.56 -14.56
N PHE A 321 -5.77 4.70 -14.85
CA PHE A 321 -4.84 5.48 -14.03
C PHE A 321 -5.32 6.91 -13.77
N ASP A 322 -5.79 7.62 -14.79
CA ASP A 322 -6.31 9.00 -14.65
C ASP A 322 -7.68 9.08 -13.97
N GLN A 323 -8.42 7.96 -13.88
CA GLN A 323 -9.71 7.89 -13.21
C GLN A 323 -9.59 7.68 -11.68
N GLN A 324 -8.44 7.21 -11.19
CA GLN A 324 -8.26 6.86 -9.78
C GLN A 324 -8.64 8.01 -8.81
N PRO A 325 -8.26 9.29 -9.05
CA PRO A 325 -8.67 10.36 -8.16
C PRO A 325 -10.19 10.56 -8.10
N GLN A 326 -10.86 10.48 -9.24
CA GLN A 326 -12.33 10.62 -9.32
C GLN A 326 -13.05 9.45 -8.66
N ILE A 327 -12.54 8.23 -8.83
CA ILE A 327 -13.08 7.03 -8.15
C ILE A 327 -12.83 7.11 -6.65
N GLY A 328 -11.73 7.69 -6.20
CA GLY A 328 -11.50 7.98 -4.78
C GLY A 328 -12.59 8.87 -4.18
N LEU A 329 -12.98 9.93 -4.88
CA LEU A 329 -14.09 10.80 -4.46
C LEU A 329 -15.44 10.05 -4.45
N PHE A 330 -15.69 9.21 -5.46
CA PHE A 330 -16.88 8.36 -5.49
C PHE A 330 -16.93 7.44 -4.26
N ASN A 331 -15.84 6.76 -3.93
CA ASN A 331 -15.76 5.86 -2.79
C ASN A 331 -15.94 6.59 -1.46
N LEU A 332 -15.34 7.78 -1.32
CA LEU A 332 -15.55 8.64 -0.16
C LEU A 332 -16.99 9.12 -0.04
N SER A 333 -17.68 9.34 -1.17
CA SER A 333 -19.10 9.69 -1.17
C SER A 333 -19.97 8.52 -0.69
N CYS A 334 -19.63 7.28 -1.05
CA CYS A 334 -20.29 6.08 -0.53
C CYS A 334 -20.08 5.92 0.99
N LEU A 335 -18.85 6.13 1.48
CA LEU A 335 -18.57 6.12 2.92
C LEU A 335 -19.32 7.25 3.64
N ALA A 336 -19.29 8.46 3.11
CA ALA A 336 -19.99 9.60 3.68
C ALA A 336 -21.51 9.36 3.77
N GLN A 337 -22.10 8.74 2.74
CA GLN A 337 -23.49 8.31 2.75
C GLN A 337 -23.75 7.30 3.88
N ALA A 338 -22.87 6.31 4.05
CA ALA A 338 -23.01 5.32 5.11
C ALA A 338 -22.91 5.94 6.52
N LEU A 339 -22.22 7.07 6.66
CA LEU A 339 -22.09 7.81 7.92
C LEU A 339 -23.19 8.86 8.16
N LEU A 340 -24.10 9.11 7.22
CA LEU A 340 -25.20 10.10 7.39
C LEU A 340 -26.06 9.92 8.65
N PRO A 341 -26.29 8.69 9.17
CA PRO A 341 -26.98 8.57 10.46
C PRO A 341 -26.29 9.26 11.64
N LEU A 342 -25.01 9.63 11.49
CA LEU A 342 -24.17 10.27 12.51
C LEU A 342 -23.82 11.71 12.20
N LEU A 343 -24.14 12.20 11.00
CA LEU A 343 -23.61 13.45 10.44
C LEU A 343 -24.72 14.35 9.85
N GLU A 344 -24.51 15.63 9.95
CA GLU A 344 -25.35 16.62 9.25
C GLU A 344 -24.98 16.69 7.76
N ILE A 345 -25.97 16.75 6.88
CA ILE A 345 -25.80 16.66 5.41
C ILE A 345 -24.88 17.77 4.88
N GLU A 346 -25.10 19.02 5.30
CA GLU A 346 -24.32 20.15 4.78
C GLU A 346 -22.85 20.10 5.25
N ALA A 347 -22.61 19.68 6.50
CA ALA A 347 -21.26 19.47 7.01
C ALA A 347 -20.55 18.33 6.27
N THR A 348 -21.28 17.25 5.94
CA THR A 348 -20.78 16.12 5.16
C THR A 348 -20.39 16.54 3.73
N ARG A 349 -21.23 17.34 3.07
CA ARG A 349 -20.92 17.90 1.74
C ARG A 349 -19.69 18.80 1.75
N ALA A 350 -19.59 19.66 2.76
CA ALA A 350 -18.42 20.52 2.93
C ALA A 350 -17.14 19.71 3.15
N ALA A 351 -17.21 18.63 3.95
CA ALA A 351 -16.10 17.73 4.15
C ALA A 351 -15.67 17.06 2.82
N LEU A 352 -16.60 16.50 2.05
CA LEU A 352 -16.30 15.90 0.73
C LEU A 352 -15.68 16.92 -0.24
N GLY A 353 -16.12 18.18 -0.19
CA GLY A 353 -15.55 19.26 -1.01
C GLY A 353 -14.06 19.52 -0.74
N SER A 354 -13.52 19.09 0.41
CA SER A 354 -12.09 19.23 0.73
C SER A 354 -11.19 18.20 0.03
N TYR A 355 -11.74 17.12 -0.52
CA TYR A 355 -10.96 16.05 -1.14
C TYR A 355 -10.07 16.54 -2.29
N GLN A 356 -10.67 17.22 -3.28
CA GLN A 356 -9.93 17.68 -4.45
C GLN A 356 -8.80 18.65 -4.11
N PRO A 357 -8.98 19.66 -3.23
CA PRO A 357 -7.89 20.49 -2.74
C PRO A 357 -6.77 19.69 -2.06
N HIS A 358 -7.10 18.72 -1.19
CA HIS A 358 -6.09 17.87 -0.55
C HIS A 358 -5.32 17.04 -1.58
N PHE A 359 -6.02 16.36 -2.48
CA PHE A 359 -5.39 15.56 -3.54
C PHE A 359 -4.45 16.42 -4.41
N THR A 360 -4.96 17.54 -4.95
CA THR A 360 -4.19 18.42 -5.83
C THR A 360 -2.92 18.92 -5.14
N LYS A 361 -3.03 19.40 -3.91
CA LYS A 361 -1.89 19.87 -3.13
C LYS A 361 -0.83 18.80 -2.94
N HIS A 362 -1.23 17.59 -2.52
CA HIS A 362 -0.30 16.49 -2.30
C HIS A 362 0.35 16.02 -3.61
N TYR A 363 -0.43 15.84 -4.67
CA TYR A 363 0.06 15.42 -5.97
C TYR A 363 1.06 16.41 -6.57
N GLN A 364 0.69 17.69 -6.62
CA GLN A 364 1.56 18.73 -7.15
C GLN A 364 2.87 18.84 -6.36
N GLN A 365 2.80 18.74 -5.03
CA GLN A 365 3.99 18.76 -4.18
C GLN A 365 4.93 17.58 -4.45
N LEU A 366 4.40 16.36 -4.59
CA LEU A 366 5.18 15.17 -4.93
C LEU A 366 5.82 15.29 -6.30
N MET A 367 5.07 15.78 -7.30
CA MET A 367 5.59 15.93 -8.66
C MET A 367 6.63 17.06 -8.76
N ALA A 368 6.47 18.15 -8.00
CA ALA A 368 7.47 19.19 -7.90
C ALA A 368 8.79 18.63 -7.33
N GLN A 369 8.72 17.81 -6.28
CA GLN A 369 9.90 17.14 -5.71
C GLN A 369 10.59 16.21 -6.72
N LYS A 370 9.82 15.49 -7.53
CA LYS A 370 10.35 14.65 -8.63
C LYS A 370 11.11 15.47 -9.67
N LEU A 371 10.70 16.71 -9.90
CA LEU A 371 11.37 17.66 -10.80
C LEU A 371 12.48 18.48 -10.11
N GLY A 372 12.73 18.28 -8.82
CA GLY A 372 13.80 18.95 -8.07
C GLY A 372 13.39 20.29 -7.43
N PHE A 373 12.12 20.64 -7.45
CA PHE A 373 11.60 21.84 -6.82
C PHE A 373 11.10 21.56 -5.38
N THR A 374 11.19 22.56 -4.52
CA THR A 374 10.71 22.47 -3.13
C THR A 374 9.24 22.83 -2.98
N GLN A 375 8.68 23.54 -3.94
CA GLN A 375 7.28 23.98 -3.96
C GLN A 375 6.69 23.82 -5.35
N ALA A 376 5.40 23.60 -5.40
CA ALA A 376 4.61 23.49 -6.63
C ALA A 376 3.88 24.83 -6.89
N ASP A 377 4.60 25.80 -7.43
CA ASP A 377 3.99 27.04 -7.94
C ASP A 377 3.40 26.85 -9.35
N GLY A 378 2.75 27.89 -9.87
CA GLY A 378 2.09 27.83 -11.17
C GLY A 378 3.03 27.52 -12.34
N GLU A 379 4.29 27.99 -12.28
CA GLU A 379 5.28 27.74 -13.34
C GLU A 379 5.74 26.26 -13.32
N VAL A 380 6.01 25.72 -12.14
CA VAL A 380 6.37 24.30 -11.97
C VAL A 380 5.21 23.37 -12.38
N VAL A 381 3.96 23.73 -12.04
CA VAL A 381 2.77 22.96 -12.45
C VAL A 381 2.57 23.00 -13.96
N HIS A 382 2.78 24.15 -14.59
CA HIS A 382 2.73 24.27 -16.05
C HIS A 382 3.81 23.42 -16.74
N LEU A 383 5.06 23.55 -16.28
CA LEU A 383 6.20 22.77 -16.76
C LEU A 383 5.97 21.26 -16.65
N LEU A 384 5.38 20.81 -15.53
CA LEU A 384 4.97 19.41 -15.35
C LEU A 384 3.94 18.97 -16.39
N GLY A 385 2.92 19.78 -16.64
CA GLY A 385 1.89 19.49 -17.62
C GLY A 385 2.47 19.32 -19.04
N GLU A 386 3.41 20.19 -19.44
CA GLU A 386 4.10 20.07 -20.72
C GLU A 386 4.94 18.78 -20.82
N LEU A 387 5.66 18.42 -19.73
CA LEU A 387 6.44 17.19 -19.69
C LEU A 387 5.55 15.96 -19.83
N LEU A 388 4.45 15.89 -19.09
CA LEU A 388 3.53 14.77 -19.16
C LEU A 388 2.92 14.63 -20.56
N GLY A 389 2.62 15.75 -21.24
CA GLY A 389 2.16 15.73 -22.64
C GLY A 389 3.24 15.22 -23.61
N LEU A 390 4.51 15.58 -23.41
CA LEU A 390 5.63 15.06 -24.18
C LEU A 390 5.85 13.56 -23.94
N MET A 391 5.76 13.12 -22.68
CA MET A 391 5.89 11.71 -22.30
C MET A 391 4.80 10.86 -22.95
N GLN A 392 3.56 11.32 -22.91
CA GLN A 392 2.43 10.62 -23.54
C GLN A 392 2.62 10.49 -25.06
N ALA A 393 2.96 11.60 -25.74
CA ALA A 393 3.19 11.60 -27.19
C ALA A 393 4.32 10.66 -27.62
N SER A 394 5.32 10.48 -26.76
CA SER A 394 6.51 9.68 -27.03
C SER A 394 6.49 8.28 -26.41
N ARG A 395 5.43 7.96 -25.66
CA ARG A 395 5.36 6.73 -24.85
C ARG A 395 6.61 6.51 -23.99
N ALA A 396 7.09 7.61 -23.39
CA ALA A 396 8.30 7.56 -22.57
C ALA A 396 8.04 6.77 -21.27
N ASP A 397 9.01 5.93 -20.87
CA ASP A 397 8.94 5.19 -19.60
C ASP A 397 8.84 6.16 -18.42
N TYR A 398 7.80 5.99 -17.60
CA TYR A 398 7.47 6.91 -16.52
C TYR A 398 8.57 6.97 -15.45
N THR A 399 9.00 5.82 -14.99
CA THR A 399 9.98 5.72 -13.90
C THR A 399 11.37 6.13 -14.35
N LEU A 400 11.81 5.60 -15.48
CA LEU A 400 13.16 5.86 -16.01
C LEU A 400 13.36 7.31 -16.43
N LEU A 401 12.31 7.99 -16.92
CA LEU A 401 12.42 9.39 -17.30
C LEU A 401 12.64 10.29 -16.08
N PHE A 402 11.79 10.17 -15.06
CA PHE A 402 11.94 10.97 -13.85
C PHE A 402 13.28 10.71 -13.14
N ARG A 403 13.74 9.45 -13.13
CA ARG A 403 15.08 9.12 -12.60
C ARG A 403 16.18 9.79 -13.41
N ALA A 404 16.12 9.76 -14.74
CA ALA A 404 17.12 10.37 -15.62
C ALA A 404 17.17 11.90 -15.50
N LEU A 405 16.03 12.57 -15.23
CA LEU A 405 15.99 14.02 -14.99
C LEU A 405 16.82 14.45 -13.76
N SER A 406 17.10 13.54 -12.83
CA SER A 406 17.95 13.83 -11.67
C SER A 406 19.39 14.16 -12.06
N GLU A 407 19.84 13.72 -13.23
CA GLU A 407 21.20 13.94 -13.76
C GLU A 407 21.33 15.24 -14.56
N VAL A 408 20.22 15.91 -14.88
CA VAL A 408 20.24 17.16 -15.65
C VAL A 408 20.82 18.30 -14.82
N SER A 409 21.92 18.92 -15.26
CA SER A 409 22.50 20.13 -14.64
C SER A 409 21.76 21.39 -15.11
N HIS A 410 21.57 22.34 -14.18
CA HIS A 410 21.02 23.65 -14.51
C HIS A 410 22.03 24.58 -15.19
N ASP A 411 23.35 24.38 -14.98
CA ASP A 411 24.42 25.23 -15.51
C ASP A 411 25.02 24.71 -16.83
N SER A 412 24.79 23.45 -17.15
CA SER A 412 25.42 22.79 -18.29
C SER A 412 24.63 23.02 -19.58
N ASN A 413 25.35 23.43 -20.64
CA ASN A 413 24.90 23.31 -22.02
C ASN A 413 25.25 21.92 -22.60
N GLU A 414 25.69 20.99 -21.76
CA GLU A 414 25.96 19.63 -22.20
C GLU A 414 24.70 19.03 -22.82
N ASP A 415 24.89 18.46 -23.99
CA ASP A 415 23.85 17.67 -24.64
C ASP A 415 23.44 16.54 -23.73
N THR A 416 22.13 16.34 -23.60
CA THR A 416 21.53 15.18 -22.93
C THR A 416 20.96 14.22 -23.98
N PRO A 417 21.80 13.66 -24.89
CA PRO A 417 21.33 12.91 -26.04
C PRO A 417 20.49 11.70 -25.64
N ALA A 418 20.92 10.97 -24.61
CA ALA A 418 20.21 9.80 -24.12
C ALA A 418 18.82 10.14 -23.54
N LEU A 419 18.62 11.33 -22.99
CA LEU A 419 17.32 11.79 -22.52
C LEU A 419 16.45 12.31 -23.69
N ARG A 420 17.07 13.11 -24.59
CA ARG A 420 16.45 13.68 -25.78
C ARG A 420 15.93 12.60 -26.74
N ASP A 421 16.68 11.52 -26.90
CA ASP A 421 16.32 10.40 -27.78
C ASP A 421 15.11 9.58 -27.28
N ARG A 422 14.63 9.83 -26.06
CA ARG A 422 13.38 9.26 -25.55
C ARG A 422 12.13 9.95 -26.10
N PHE A 423 12.29 11.10 -26.78
CA PHE A 423 11.18 11.90 -27.29
C PHE A 423 11.10 11.89 -28.81
N VAL A 424 9.91 11.70 -29.35
CA VAL A 424 9.63 11.76 -30.78
C VAL A 424 9.81 13.20 -31.29
N ASP A 425 9.23 14.17 -30.58
CA ASP A 425 9.39 15.61 -30.86
C ASP A 425 10.56 16.17 -30.05
N ARG A 426 11.76 16.01 -30.62
CA ARG A 426 13.01 16.42 -29.98
C ARG A 426 13.11 17.95 -29.81
N GLU A 427 12.60 18.73 -30.78
CA GLU A 427 12.62 20.19 -30.71
C GLU A 427 11.71 20.73 -29.60
N ARG A 428 10.55 20.11 -29.42
CA ARG A 428 9.65 20.46 -28.31
C ARG A 428 10.27 20.10 -26.97
N PHE A 429 10.95 18.95 -26.89
CA PHE A 429 11.68 18.56 -25.69
C PHE A 429 12.82 19.53 -25.39
N ASP A 430 13.60 19.97 -26.39
CA ASP A 430 14.68 20.94 -26.22
C ASP A 430 14.14 22.26 -25.61
N ARG A 431 13.03 22.78 -26.14
CA ARG A 431 12.37 24.00 -25.58
C ARG A 431 11.91 23.78 -24.14
N TRP A 432 11.33 22.62 -23.86
CA TRP A 432 10.93 22.25 -22.51
C TRP A 432 12.14 22.19 -21.56
N LEU A 433 13.24 21.59 -22.00
CA LEU A 433 14.48 21.46 -21.23
C LEU A 433 15.11 22.82 -20.91
N ASP A 434 15.06 23.76 -21.88
CA ASP A 434 15.52 25.13 -21.67
C ASP A 434 14.68 25.84 -20.59
N SER A 435 13.36 25.70 -20.63
CA SER A 435 12.44 26.23 -19.63
C SER A 435 12.68 25.59 -18.26
N TYR A 436 12.88 24.28 -18.21
CA TYR A 436 13.21 23.53 -16.99
C TYR A 436 14.50 24.05 -16.35
N ARG A 437 15.58 24.18 -17.15
CA ARG A 437 16.85 24.73 -16.68
C ARG A 437 16.73 26.18 -16.21
N ALA A 438 15.95 27.00 -16.89
CA ALA A 438 15.68 28.38 -16.48
C ALA A 438 15.01 28.45 -15.10
N LEU A 439 13.99 27.62 -14.86
CA LEU A 439 13.32 27.53 -13.56
C LEU A 439 14.24 26.97 -12.46
N LEU A 440 15.09 25.98 -12.78
CA LEU A 440 16.09 25.48 -11.83
C LEU A 440 17.05 26.58 -11.40
N ARG A 441 17.56 27.39 -12.33
CA ARG A 441 18.41 28.54 -12.00
C ARG A 441 17.69 29.58 -11.15
N ALA A 442 16.42 29.87 -11.47
CA ALA A 442 15.62 30.82 -10.72
C ALA A 442 15.34 30.34 -9.28
N SER A 443 15.24 29.02 -9.06
CA SER A 443 15.03 28.44 -7.73
C SER A 443 16.23 28.60 -6.79
N ALA A 444 17.38 29.05 -7.30
CA ALA A 444 18.65 29.24 -6.57
C ALA A 444 19.12 27.99 -5.79
N ARG A 445 18.64 26.80 -6.17
CA ARG A 445 19.06 25.54 -5.55
C ARG A 445 20.24 24.94 -6.31
N ASP A 446 21.34 24.72 -5.59
CA ASP A 446 22.53 24.07 -6.11
C ASP A 446 22.22 22.61 -6.56
N ASP A 447 22.81 22.21 -7.69
CA ASP A 447 22.71 20.82 -8.23
C ASP A 447 23.24 19.78 -7.23
N ALA A 448 24.27 20.12 -6.44
CA ALA A 448 24.80 19.24 -5.40
C ALA A 448 23.75 18.90 -4.29
N ALA A 449 22.85 19.84 -4.00
CA ALA A 449 21.75 19.63 -3.06
C ALA A 449 20.47 19.10 -3.74
N ARG A 450 20.25 19.46 -5.02
CA ARG A 450 19.06 19.08 -5.78
C ARG A 450 19.08 17.61 -6.20
N ARG A 451 20.19 17.15 -6.79
CA ARG A 451 20.32 15.79 -7.32
C ARG A 451 20.04 14.69 -6.28
N PRO A 452 20.65 14.69 -5.07
CA PRO A 452 20.32 13.70 -4.06
C PRO A 452 18.84 13.72 -3.65
N ALA A 453 18.21 14.89 -3.57
CA ALA A 453 16.80 15.02 -3.24
C ALA A 453 15.90 14.46 -4.35
N MET A 454 16.25 14.67 -5.62
CA MET A 454 15.54 14.07 -6.75
C MET A 454 15.70 12.54 -6.78
N LEU A 455 16.90 12.03 -6.51
CA LEU A 455 17.15 10.59 -6.43
C LEU A 455 16.33 9.94 -5.30
N ALA A 456 16.11 10.65 -4.19
CA ALA A 456 15.25 10.20 -3.08
C ALA A 456 13.75 10.34 -3.37
N ALA A 457 13.33 11.12 -4.37
CA ALA A 457 11.95 11.29 -4.81
C ALA A 457 11.59 10.42 -6.04
N ASN A 458 12.59 10.00 -6.80
CA ASN A 458 12.44 9.24 -8.04
C ASN A 458 13.01 7.82 -7.84
N PRO A 459 12.17 6.79 -7.66
CA PRO A 459 12.65 5.44 -7.48
C PRO A 459 13.41 4.96 -8.72
N LYS A 460 14.42 4.14 -8.52
CA LYS A 460 15.11 3.40 -9.57
C LYS A 460 14.38 2.10 -9.88
N TYR A 461 13.80 1.48 -8.86
CA TYR A 461 13.15 0.19 -8.95
C TYR A 461 11.67 0.30 -8.64
N ILE A 462 10.83 -0.32 -9.46
CA ILE A 462 9.40 -0.55 -9.25
C ILE A 462 9.09 -2.01 -9.54
N LEU A 463 8.00 -2.53 -9.00
CA LEU A 463 7.56 -3.89 -9.32
C LEU A 463 6.86 -3.91 -10.69
N ARG A 464 7.63 -3.99 -11.77
CA ARG A 464 7.11 -4.19 -13.12
C ARG A 464 6.41 -5.54 -13.23
N ASN A 465 5.35 -5.64 -14.01
CA ASN A 465 4.58 -6.89 -14.13
C ASN A 465 5.44 -8.08 -14.57
N TYR A 466 6.40 -7.87 -15.48
CA TYR A 466 7.27 -8.95 -15.95
C TYR A 466 8.21 -9.48 -14.86
N LEU A 467 8.64 -8.64 -13.92
CA LEU A 467 9.47 -9.06 -12.78
C LEU A 467 8.68 -9.98 -11.84
N ALA A 468 7.43 -9.61 -11.55
CA ALA A 468 6.55 -10.48 -10.78
C ALA A 468 6.30 -11.82 -11.49
N GLN A 469 6.14 -11.80 -12.82
CA GLN A 469 5.94 -13.00 -13.63
C GLN A 469 7.16 -13.93 -13.59
N LEU A 470 8.38 -13.39 -13.70
CA LEU A 470 9.62 -14.18 -13.57
C LEU A 470 9.73 -14.84 -12.19
N ALA A 471 9.42 -14.11 -11.12
CA ALA A 471 9.42 -14.68 -9.77
C ALA A 471 8.39 -15.81 -9.61
N ILE A 472 7.22 -15.66 -10.23
CA ILE A 472 6.17 -16.69 -10.23
C ILE A 472 6.64 -17.94 -10.97
N GLU A 473 7.18 -17.81 -12.19
CA GLU A 473 7.64 -18.93 -13.01
C GLU A 473 8.74 -19.75 -12.34
N LYS A 474 9.68 -19.07 -11.66
CA LYS A 474 10.71 -19.73 -10.85
C LYS A 474 10.12 -20.43 -9.63
N ALA A 475 9.19 -19.75 -8.93
CA ALA A 475 8.55 -20.30 -7.73
C ALA A 475 7.68 -21.54 -8.05
N GLU A 476 7.02 -21.59 -9.21
CA GLU A 476 6.29 -22.78 -9.71
C GLU A 476 7.23 -23.98 -9.97
N GLN A 477 8.53 -23.73 -10.16
CA GLN A 477 9.57 -24.74 -10.30
C GLN A 477 10.29 -25.07 -8.96
N GLY A 478 9.86 -24.45 -7.86
CA GLY A 478 10.44 -24.63 -6.53
C GLY A 478 11.67 -23.74 -6.25
N ASP A 479 12.00 -22.79 -7.13
CA ASP A 479 13.06 -21.81 -6.92
C ASP A 479 12.46 -20.48 -6.43
N TYR A 480 12.70 -20.16 -5.16
CA TYR A 480 12.18 -18.96 -4.50
C TYR A 480 13.22 -17.82 -4.40
N ALA A 481 14.42 -18.01 -4.96
CA ALA A 481 15.51 -17.04 -4.84
C ALA A 481 15.15 -15.66 -5.47
N GLU A 482 14.37 -15.67 -6.56
CA GLU A 482 13.94 -14.46 -7.24
C GLU A 482 13.08 -13.54 -6.35
N ILE A 483 12.26 -14.12 -5.47
CA ILE A 483 11.44 -13.37 -4.51
C ILE A 483 12.34 -12.54 -3.58
N GLU A 484 13.40 -13.13 -3.02
CA GLU A 484 14.34 -12.43 -2.13
C GLU A 484 15.14 -11.35 -2.87
N GLN A 485 15.58 -11.61 -4.11
CA GLN A 485 16.32 -10.63 -4.91
C GLN A 485 15.45 -9.41 -5.25
N LEU A 486 14.21 -9.65 -5.67
CA LEU A 486 13.24 -8.57 -5.91
C LEU A 486 12.94 -7.78 -4.64
N LEU A 487 12.70 -8.46 -3.51
CA LEU A 487 12.46 -7.77 -2.24
C LEU A 487 13.64 -6.90 -1.81
N THR A 488 14.87 -7.30 -2.13
CA THR A 488 16.06 -6.51 -1.84
C THR A 488 16.00 -5.13 -2.51
N VAL A 489 15.68 -5.08 -3.80
CA VAL A 489 15.59 -3.79 -4.53
C VAL A 489 14.30 -3.04 -4.24
N LEU A 490 13.18 -3.74 -4.02
CA LEU A 490 11.88 -3.12 -3.78
C LEU A 490 11.76 -2.49 -2.39
N ARG A 491 12.49 -2.99 -1.40
CA ARG A 491 12.54 -2.41 -0.04
C ARG A 491 13.41 -1.15 0.05
N ALA A 492 14.36 -0.98 -0.88
CA ALA A 492 15.22 0.18 -0.98
C ALA A 492 15.23 0.72 -2.43
N PRO A 493 14.04 1.14 -2.97
CA PRO A 493 13.86 1.37 -4.40
C PRO A 493 14.57 2.62 -4.93
N PHE A 494 15.04 3.48 -4.03
CA PHE A 494 15.77 4.71 -4.37
C PHE A 494 17.28 4.51 -4.41
N ASP A 495 17.79 3.43 -3.80
CA ASP A 495 19.21 3.13 -3.70
C ASP A 495 19.77 2.52 -4.99
N GLU A 496 21.09 2.62 -5.13
CA GLU A 496 21.82 1.91 -6.18
C GLU A 496 22.11 0.48 -5.73
N HIS A 497 21.73 -0.50 -6.53
CA HIS A 497 22.02 -1.93 -6.33
C HIS A 497 22.81 -2.44 -7.53
N PRO A 498 24.16 -2.22 -7.62
CA PRO A 498 24.92 -2.48 -8.85
C PRO A 498 24.82 -3.92 -9.38
N GLN A 499 24.75 -4.91 -8.47
CA GLN A 499 24.63 -6.33 -8.85
C GLN A 499 23.21 -6.71 -9.32
N LEU A 500 22.20 -5.88 -9.01
CA LEU A 500 20.79 -6.08 -9.33
C LEU A 500 20.26 -4.99 -10.26
N ALA A 501 21.15 -4.26 -10.95
CA ALA A 501 20.78 -3.13 -11.82
C ALA A 501 19.84 -3.53 -12.97
N HIS A 502 19.89 -4.79 -13.40
CA HIS A 502 19.02 -5.33 -14.46
C HIS A 502 17.53 -5.25 -14.11
N TYR A 503 17.15 -5.23 -12.82
CA TYR A 503 15.74 -5.03 -12.41
C TYR A 503 15.21 -3.62 -12.66
N ALA A 504 16.09 -2.67 -12.98
CA ALA A 504 15.70 -1.31 -13.38
C ALA A 504 15.60 -1.13 -14.91
N GLU A 505 15.90 -2.16 -15.70
CA GLU A 505 15.86 -2.08 -17.16
C GLU A 505 14.41 -1.97 -17.69
N PRO A 506 14.23 -1.44 -18.92
CA PRO A 506 12.94 -1.49 -19.59
C PRO A 506 12.41 -2.91 -19.73
N PRO A 507 11.08 -3.11 -19.78
CA PRO A 507 10.51 -4.43 -19.96
C PRO A 507 10.94 -5.03 -21.31
N PRO A 508 11.19 -6.35 -21.37
CA PRO A 508 11.44 -7.05 -22.64
C PRO A 508 10.15 -7.09 -23.48
N ALA A 509 10.27 -7.20 -24.80
CA ALA A 509 9.13 -7.15 -25.72
C ALA A 509 8.02 -8.18 -25.42
N TRP A 510 8.33 -9.32 -24.82
CA TRP A 510 7.32 -10.31 -24.44
C TRP A 510 6.42 -9.86 -23.29
N ALA A 511 6.87 -8.89 -22.49
CA ALA A 511 6.13 -8.37 -21.34
C ALA A 511 4.82 -7.66 -21.73
N ASP A 512 4.72 -7.16 -22.97
CA ASP A 512 3.50 -6.53 -23.50
C ASP A 512 2.32 -7.50 -23.57
N ASN A 513 2.58 -8.81 -23.54
CA ASN A 513 1.54 -9.85 -23.60
C ASN A 513 1.03 -10.29 -22.22
N ILE A 514 1.58 -9.75 -21.14
CA ILE A 514 1.15 -10.12 -19.78
C ILE A 514 -0.23 -9.53 -19.52
N GLN A 515 -1.21 -10.41 -19.32
CA GLN A 515 -2.56 -10.05 -18.93
C GLN A 515 -2.77 -10.34 -17.45
N VAL A 516 -3.25 -9.35 -16.72
CA VAL A 516 -3.59 -9.46 -15.30
C VAL A 516 -5.08 -9.22 -15.13
N SER A 517 -5.76 -10.12 -14.43
CA SER A 517 -7.22 -10.07 -14.22
C SER A 517 -7.56 -10.19 -12.73
N CYS A 518 -8.82 -10.03 -12.37
CA CYS A 518 -9.30 -10.22 -10.99
C CYS A 518 -9.11 -11.65 -10.47
N SER A 519 -8.91 -12.63 -11.36
CA SER A 519 -8.59 -14.03 -11.03
C SER A 519 -7.09 -14.29 -10.89
N SER A 520 -6.28 -13.30 -11.22
CA SER A 520 -4.81 -13.43 -11.23
C SER A 520 -4.20 -13.36 -9.83
#